data_89b73ff1b9829c16829350437a592936
#
_entry.id   89b73ff1b9829c16829350437a592936
#
_cell.length_a   1.000
_cell.length_b   1.000
_cell.length_c   1.000
_cell.angle_alpha   90.00
_cell.angle_beta   90.00
_cell.angle_gamma   90.00
#
_symmetry.space_group_name_H-M   'P 1'
#
loop_
_entity.id
_entity.type
_entity.pdbx_description
1 polymer ?
#
loop_
_entity_poly.entity_id
_entity_poly.type
_entity_poly.pdbx_seq_one_letter_code
_entity_poly.pdbx_strand_id
1 'polypeptide(L)'
;MQYRRADVKGGTYFFIVNLAERNKTLLVDEFDQLRMVMNTVKKRHPFYLDAMVVLPDHLHMLMTLPENDNDFAKRWMLIKSGFSRQLPKTERINKSRQSKGERGIWQRRYWEHLIREEKDYERHVDYIHYNPVKHGYVRK
;
A
#
# COMPACT_ATOMS: atom_id res chain seq x y z
N MET A 1 17.95 -9.19 -14.72
CA MET A 1 16.58 -8.91 -15.19
C MET A 1 16.23 -7.48 -14.95
N GLN A 2 15.82 -6.78 -15.98
CA GLN A 2 15.36 -5.42 -15.81
C GLN A 2 13.96 -5.39 -15.21
N TYR A 3 13.82 -4.70 -14.10
CA TYR A 3 12.51 -4.44 -13.52
C TYR A 3 11.82 -3.35 -14.34
N ARG A 4 10.65 -3.64 -14.84
CA ARG A 4 9.83 -2.64 -15.52
C ARG A 4 8.52 -2.49 -14.78
N ARG A 5 8.23 -1.24 -14.44
CA ARG A 5 6.94 -0.89 -13.85
C ARG A 5 5.84 -1.04 -14.92
N ALA A 6 4.74 -1.66 -14.56
CA ALA A 6 3.59 -1.72 -15.44
C ALA A 6 3.06 -0.30 -15.69
N ASP A 7 2.61 -0.03 -16.91
CA ASP A 7 2.24 1.32 -17.34
C ASP A 7 0.96 1.24 -18.19
N VAL A 8 -0.16 0.94 -17.52
CA VAL A 8 -1.45 0.82 -18.18
C VAL A 8 -2.42 1.83 -17.58
N LYS A 9 -2.87 2.77 -18.40
CA LYS A 9 -3.85 3.77 -18.00
C LYS A 9 -5.20 3.11 -17.70
N GLY A 10 -5.82 3.51 -16.61
CA GLY A 10 -7.08 2.93 -16.18
C GLY A 10 -6.97 1.50 -15.67
N GLY A 11 -5.74 1.02 -15.44
CA GLY A 11 -5.50 -0.36 -15.04
C GLY A 11 -5.85 -0.64 -13.59
N THR A 12 -6.06 -1.92 -13.30
CA THR A 12 -6.24 -2.43 -11.95
C THR A 12 -4.94 -3.10 -11.53
N TYR A 13 -4.46 -2.74 -10.35
CA TYR A 13 -3.19 -3.23 -9.83
C TYR A 13 -3.37 -3.82 -8.45
N PHE A 14 -2.64 -4.90 -8.19
CA PHE A 14 -2.50 -5.46 -6.85
C PHE A 14 -1.17 -5.03 -6.25
N PHE A 15 -1.21 -4.52 -5.02
CA PHE A 15 -0.02 -4.04 -4.32
C PHE A 15 0.18 -4.77 -3.00
N ILE A 16 1.45 -5.00 -2.66
CA ILE A 16 1.86 -5.39 -1.31
C ILE A 16 2.84 -4.32 -0.83
N VAL A 17 2.49 -3.64 0.26
CA VAL A 17 3.28 -2.53 0.78
C VAL A 17 3.67 -2.85 2.22
N ASN A 18 4.96 -2.83 2.52
CA ASN A 18 5.52 -3.32 3.78
C ASN A 18 6.14 -2.20 4.62
N LEU A 19 6.00 -2.33 5.94
CA LEU A 19 6.79 -1.52 6.86
C LEU A 19 8.27 -1.93 6.79
N ALA A 20 9.16 -0.98 7.06
CA ALA A 20 10.60 -1.26 7.12
C ALA A 20 10.94 -2.16 8.30
N GLU A 21 10.33 -1.92 9.45
CA GLU A 21 10.49 -2.75 10.64
C GLU A 21 9.33 -3.72 10.74
N ARG A 22 9.59 -5.00 10.38
CA ARG A 22 8.54 -6.02 10.28
C ARG A 22 7.99 -6.48 11.62
N ASN A 23 8.66 -6.16 12.73
CA ASN A 23 8.18 -6.48 14.07
C ASN A 23 7.26 -5.40 14.66
N LYS A 24 7.00 -4.34 13.94
CA LYS A 24 6.08 -3.29 14.34
C LYS A 24 4.65 -3.62 13.96
N THR A 25 3.71 -3.07 14.70
CA THR A 25 2.26 -3.26 14.48
C THR A 25 1.57 -1.95 14.10
N LEU A 26 2.33 -1.02 13.53
CA LEU A 26 1.88 0.36 13.28
C LEU A 26 0.63 0.44 12.42
N LEU A 27 0.50 -0.42 11.40
CA LEU A 27 -0.61 -0.32 10.47
C LEU A 27 -1.94 -0.64 11.13
N VAL A 28 -1.93 -1.54 12.10
CA VAL A 28 -3.14 -1.88 12.86
C VAL A 28 -3.35 -0.86 13.98
N ASP A 29 -2.30 -0.52 14.72
CA ASP A 29 -2.38 0.43 15.83
C ASP A 29 -2.83 1.81 15.37
N GLU A 30 -2.35 2.25 14.20
CA GLU A 30 -2.65 3.55 13.63
C GLU A 30 -3.55 3.44 12.39
N PHE A 31 -4.44 2.47 12.38
CA PHE A 31 -5.30 2.21 11.23
C PHE A 31 -6.17 3.43 10.86
N ASP A 32 -6.69 4.14 11.86
CA ASP A 32 -7.53 5.31 11.61
C ASP A 32 -6.75 6.40 10.88
N GLN A 33 -5.48 6.59 11.22
CA GLN A 33 -4.60 7.55 10.55
C GLN A 33 -4.34 7.13 9.10
N LEU A 34 -4.09 5.84 8.87
CA LEU A 34 -3.90 5.30 7.53
C LEU A 34 -5.13 5.54 6.67
N ARG A 35 -6.29 5.23 7.20
CA ARG A 35 -7.57 5.41 6.51
C ARG A 35 -7.81 6.87 6.15
N MET A 36 -7.55 7.77 7.09
CA MET A 36 -7.72 9.21 6.88
C MET A 36 -6.80 9.72 5.76
N VAL A 37 -5.54 9.31 5.77
CA VAL A 37 -4.58 9.67 4.73
C VAL A 37 -5.01 9.14 3.37
N MET A 38 -5.44 7.89 3.31
CA MET A 38 -5.94 7.29 2.06
C MET A 38 -7.13 8.06 1.49
N ASN A 39 -8.07 8.44 2.35
CA ASN A 39 -9.22 9.23 1.93
C ASN A 39 -8.82 10.60 1.40
N THR A 40 -7.85 11.25 2.02
CA THR A 40 -7.33 12.54 1.58
C THR A 40 -6.67 12.42 0.20
N VAL A 41 -5.84 11.41 0.02
CA VAL A 41 -5.16 11.17 -1.26
C VAL A 41 -6.19 10.85 -2.34
N LYS A 42 -7.18 10.02 -2.03
CA LYS A 42 -8.23 9.64 -2.97
C LYS A 42 -9.05 10.85 -3.45
N LYS A 43 -9.26 11.84 -2.61
CA LYS A 43 -9.97 13.07 -2.99
C LYS A 43 -9.18 13.91 -3.98
N ARG A 44 -7.85 14.00 -3.79
CA ARG A 44 -6.99 14.81 -4.65
C ARG A 44 -6.53 14.08 -5.91
N HIS A 45 -6.32 12.77 -5.77
CA HIS A 45 -5.85 11.90 -6.85
C HIS A 45 -6.74 10.66 -6.88
N PRO A 46 -7.92 10.76 -7.50
CA PRO A 46 -8.94 9.71 -7.43
C PRO A 46 -8.42 8.34 -7.88
N PHE A 47 -8.87 7.32 -7.18
CA PHE A 47 -8.69 5.93 -7.54
C PHE A 47 -9.83 5.12 -6.92
N TYR A 48 -10.07 3.94 -7.46
CA TYR A 48 -11.06 3.03 -6.90
C TYR A 48 -10.33 2.04 -6.01
N LEU A 49 -10.82 1.90 -4.78
CA LEU A 49 -10.33 0.89 -3.85
C LEU A 49 -11.21 -0.33 -3.98
N ASP A 50 -10.73 -1.32 -4.75
CA ASP A 50 -11.51 -2.54 -5.01
C ASP A 50 -11.54 -3.46 -3.81
N ALA A 51 -10.39 -3.63 -3.15
CA ALA A 51 -10.27 -4.45 -1.94
C ALA A 51 -8.99 -4.09 -1.21
N MET A 52 -9.00 -4.27 0.11
CA MET A 52 -7.82 -4.03 0.93
C MET A 52 -7.87 -4.87 2.19
N VAL A 53 -6.70 -5.35 2.62
CA VAL A 53 -6.51 -5.91 3.95
C VAL A 53 -5.28 -5.29 4.58
N VAL A 54 -5.42 -4.89 5.83
CA VAL A 54 -4.31 -4.31 6.60
C VAL A 54 -3.89 -5.31 7.67
N LEU A 55 -2.62 -5.69 7.63
CA LEU A 55 -1.98 -6.55 8.61
C LEU A 55 -1.01 -5.69 9.44
N PRO A 56 -0.51 -6.17 10.57
CA PRO A 56 0.28 -5.30 11.45
C PRO A 56 1.46 -4.62 10.79
N ASP A 57 2.16 -5.29 9.88
CA ASP A 57 3.39 -4.81 9.28
C ASP A 57 3.34 -4.64 7.75
N HIS A 58 2.20 -4.91 7.13
CA HIS A 58 2.03 -4.73 5.68
C HIS A 58 0.55 -4.68 5.31
N LEU A 59 0.29 -4.28 4.07
CA LEU A 59 -1.07 -4.27 3.54
C LEU A 59 -1.08 -4.83 2.12
N HIS A 60 -2.23 -5.36 1.74
CA HIS A 60 -2.53 -5.77 0.37
C HIS A 60 -3.69 -4.91 -0.13
N MET A 61 -3.58 -4.43 -1.36
CA MET A 61 -4.61 -3.57 -1.94
C MET A 61 -4.82 -3.85 -3.42
N LEU A 62 -6.07 -3.89 -3.83
CA LEU A 62 -6.47 -3.81 -5.23
C LEU A 62 -6.95 -2.40 -5.51
N MET A 63 -6.29 -1.72 -6.43
CA MET A 63 -6.57 -0.34 -6.80
C MET A 63 -6.82 -0.25 -8.30
N THR A 64 -7.88 0.42 -8.70
CA THR A 64 -8.15 0.72 -10.11
C THR A 64 -7.98 2.21 -10.33
N LEU A 65 -7.15 2.57 -11.31
CA LEU A 65 -6.90 3.96 -11.65
C LEU A 65 -7.99 4.50 -12.59
N PRO A 66 -8.22 5.82 -12.58
CA PRO A 66 -9.15 6.43 -13.52
C PRO A 66 -8.69 6.24 -14.96
N GLU A 67 -9.62 6.34 -15.89
CA GLU A 67 -9.31 6.34 -17.31
C GLU A 67 -8.27 7.41 -17.61
N ASN A 68 -7.31 7.08 -18.45
CA ASN A 68 -6.19 7.96 -18.84
C ASN A 68 -5.16 8.25 -17.73
N ASP A 69 -5.22 7.53 -16.62
CA ASP A 69 -4.28 7.70 -15.50
C ASP A 69 -3.55 6.39 -15.24
N ASN A 70 -2.23 6.49 -15.04
CA ASN A 70 -1.39 5.34 -14.70
C ASN A 70 -0.43 5.65 -13.55
N ASP A 71 -0.67 6.74 -12.81
CA ASP A 71 0.27 7.22 -11.80
C ASP A 71 -0.02 6.70 -10.40
N PHE A 72 0.07 5.38 -10.23
CA PHE A 72 -0.06 4.79 -8.90
C PHE A 72 1.13 5.15 -8.00
N ALA A 73 2.30 5.40 -8.58
CA ALA A 73 3.49 5.72 -7.80
C ALA A 73 3.31 7.01 -6.99
N LYS A 74 2.72 8.03 -7.58
CA LYS A 74 2.42 9.28 -6.88
C LYS A 74 1.45 9.05 -5.72
N ARG A 75 0.44 8.24 -5.95
CA ARG A 75 -0.56 7.93 -4.91
C ARG A 75 0.10 7.22 -3.73
N TRP A 76 0.94 6.22 -4.00
CA TRP A 76 1.66 5.54 -2.93
C TRP A 76 2.65 6.44 -2.20
N MET A 77 3.35 7.30 -2.93
CA MET A 77 4.24 8.28 -2.31
C MET A 77 3.46 9.16 -1.33
N LEU A 78 2.30 9.66 -1.73
CA LEU A 78 1.48 10.54 -0.89
C LEU A 78 0.87 9.79 0.30
N ILE A 79 0.43 8.56 0.11
CA ILE A 79 -0.11 7.73 1.20
C ILE A 79 0.99 7.44 2.22
N LYS A 80 2.14 6.98 1.75
CA LYS A 80 3.25 6.62 2.63
C LYS A 80 3.77 7.83 3.41
N SER A 81 4.01 8.95 2.73
CA SER A 81 4.51 10.15 3.40
C SER A 81 3.46 10.77 4.32
N GLY A 82 2.20 10.77 3.91
CA GLY A 82 1.11 11.28 4.73
C GLY A 82 0.93 10.50 6.03
N PHE A 83 1.00 9.17 5.94
CA PHE A 83 0.94 8.32 7.13
C PHE A 83 2.13 8.55 8.05
N SER A 84 3.34 8.62 7.51
CA SER A 84 4.56 8.82 8.29
C SER A 84 4.54 10.14 9.06
N ARG A 85 4.00 11.20 8.46
CA ARG A 85 3.91 12.51 9.12
C ARG A 85 3.00 12.52 10.34
N GLN A 86 2.06 11.56 10.44
CA GLN A 86 1.15 11.45 11.59
C GLN A 86 1.81 10.77 12.79
N LEU A 87 2.99 10.19 12.61
CA LEU A 87 3.63 9.38 13.65
C LEU A 87 4.78 10.13 14.33
N PRO A 88 5.01 9.89 15.63
CA PRO A 88 6.20 10.42 16.30
C PRO A 88 7.47 9.82 15.68
N LYS A 89 8.56 10.60 15.72
CA LYS A 89 9.84 10.19 15.13
C LYS A 89 10.61 9.29 16.08
N THR A 90 10.24 8.02 16.14
CA THR A 90 10.86 7.02 17.00
C THR A 90 11.51 5.87 16.24
N GLU A 91 11.35 5.83 14.93
CA GLU A 91 11.87 4.75 14.11
C GLU A 91 13.38 4.84 13.92
N ARG A 92 13.99 3.69 13.59
CA ARG A 92 15.40 3.63 13.20
C ARG A 92 15.56 4.17 11.78
N ILE A 93 16.55 5.02 11.60
CA ILE A 93 16.86 5.58 10.28
C ILE A 93 18.32 5.32 9.98
N ASN A 94 18.62 4.58 8.88
CA ASN A 94 19.99 4.36 8.45
C ASN A 94 20.57 5.63 7.82
N LYS A 95 21.89 5.64 7.59
CA LYS A 95 22.57 6.80 7.05
C LYS A 95 22.06 7.22 5.67
N SER A 96 21.74 6.24 4.83
CA SER A 96 21.21 6.51 3.48
C SER A 96 19.88 7.26 3.55
N ARG A 97 18.96 6.81 4.40
CA ARG A 97 17.66 7.46 4.57
C ARG A 97 17.80 8.83 5.22
N GLN A 98 18.69 8.94 6.20
CA GLN A 98 18.93 10.20 6.88
C GLN A 98 19.45 11.26 5.92
N SER A 99 20.39 10.90 5.04
CA SER A 99 20.95 11.83 4.06
C SER A 99 19.93 12.27 3.00
N LYS A 100 18.91 11.44 2.74
CA LYS A 100 17.83 11.75 1.79
C LYS A 100 16.63 12.37 2.45
N GLY A 101 16.65 12.58 3.78
CA GLY A 101 15.51 13.10 4.52
C GLY A 101 14.34 12.12 4.64
N GLU A 102 14.59 10.83 4.43
CA GLU A 102 13.56 9.80 4.50
C GLU A 102 13.32 9.33 5.93
N ARG A 103 12.07 9.05 6.25
CA ARG A 103 11.70 8.34 7.47
C ARG A 103 11.85 6.84 7.26
N GLY A 104 12.20 6.09 8.31
CA GLY A 104 12.37 4.64 8.24
C GLY A 104 11.09 3.85 8.53
N ILE A 105 9.92 4.39 8.19
CA ILE A 105 8.62 3.74 8.46
C ILE A 105 8.32 2.65 7.42
N TRP A 106 8.50 2.96 6.15
CA TRP A 106 8.14 2.09 5.04
C TRP A 106 9.37 1.54 4.34
N GLN A 107 9.24 0.32 3.77
CA GLN A 107 10.21 -0.12 2.77
C GLN A 107 10.10 0.79 1.55
N ARG A 108 11.23 1.08 0.91
CA ARG A 108 11.26 1.98 -0.24
C ARG A 108 10.46 1.44 -1.41
N ARG A 109 10.54 0.13 -1.63
CA ARG A 109 9.87 -0.54 -2.74
C ARG A 109 8.67 -1.30 -2.23
N TYR A 110 7.70 -1.48 -3.12
CA TYR A 110 6.54 -2.30 -2.90
C TYR A 110 6.34 -3.22 -4.09
N TRP A 111 5.62 -4.32 -3.88
CA TRP A 111 5.25 -5.24 -4.95
C TRP A 111 4.07 -4.67 -5.70
N GLU A 112 4.12 -4.73 -7.04
CA GLU A 112 3.01 -4.32 -7.90
C GLU A 112 2.78 -5.40 -8.95
N HIS A 113 1.52 -5.66 -9.22
CA HIS A 113 1.09 -6.65 -10.21
C HIS A 113 -0.11 -6.11 -10.97
N LEU A 114 0.03 -5.98 -12.29
CA LEU A 114 -1.06 -5.54 -13.15
C LEU A 114 -2.03 -6.70 -13.35
N ILE A 115 -3.30 -6.47 -13.00
CA ILE A 115 -4.38 -7.43 -13.22
C ILE A 115 -4.77 -7.37 -14.69
N ARG A 116 -4.68 -8.50 -15.41
CA ARG A 116 -4.93 -8.55 -16.86
C ARG A 116 -6.20 -9.29 -17.23
N GLU A 117 -6.69 -10.16 -16.35
CA GLU A 117 -7.84 -11.02 -16.62
C GLU A 117 -8.77 -11.08 -15.45
N GLU A 118 -10.03 -11.42 -15.72
CA GLU A 118 -11.05 -11.51 -14.67
C GLU A 118 -10.70 -12.58 -13.64
N LYS A 119 -10.16 -13.71 -14.06
CA LYS A 119 -9.74 -14.77 -13.13
C LYS A 119 -8.62 -14.29 -12.20
N ASP A 120 -7.69 -13.50 -12.73
CA ASP A 120 -6.62 -12.92 -11.95
C ASP A 120 -7.20 -11.95 -10.91
N TYR A 121 -8.15 -11.14 -11.31
CA TYR A 121 -8.86 -10.23 -10.40
C TYR A 121 -9.55 -11.00 -9.28
N GLU A 122 -10.32 -12.01 -9.61
CA GLU A 122 -11.05 -12.83 -8.63
C GLU A 122 -10.10 -13.50 -7.63
N ARG A 123 -8.98 -14.03 -8.12
CA ARG A 123 -7.97 -14.65 -7.25
C ARG A 123 -7.40 -13.68 -6.23
N HIS A 124 -7.15 -12.44 -6.66
CA HIS A 124 -6.60 -11.44 -5.75
C HIS A 124 -7.63 -10.90 -4.77
N VAL A 125 -8.89 -10.74 -5.19
CA VAL A 125 -9.98 -10.42 -4.27
C VAL A 125 -10.11 -11.50 -3.20
N ASP A 126 -10.13 -12.77 -3.62
CA ASP A 126 -10.24 -13.90 -2.70
C ASP A 126 -9.04 -13.95 -1.75
N TYR A 127 -7.83 -13.73 -2.28
CA TYR A 127 -6.61 -13.71 -1.48
C TYR A 127 -6.68 -12.64 -0.39
N ILE A 128 -7.14 -11.46 -0.73
CA ILE A 128 -7.27 -10.36 0.22
C ILE A 128 -8.30 -10.70 1.31
N HIS A 129 -9.45 -11.23 0.91
CA HIS A 129 -10.51 -11.58 1.87
C HIS A 129 -10.11 -12.75 2.77
N TYR A 130 -9.35 -13.71 2.25
CA TYR A 130 -8.91 -14.88 3.01
C TYR A 130 -7.73 -14.58 3.93
N ASN A 131 -6.91 -13.61 3.60
CA ASN A 131 -5.65 -13.32 4.29
C ASN A 131 -5.82 -13.10 5.80
N PRO A 132 -6.76 -12.26 6.27
CA PRO A 132 -6.94 -12.06 7.72
C PRO A 132 -7.35 -13.34 8.45
N VAL A 133 -8.18 -14.17 7.84
CA VAL A 133 -8.59 -15.45 8.40
C VAL A 133 -7.39 -16.38 8.53
N LYS A 134 -6.56 -16.47 7.47
CA LYS A 134 -5.36 -17.30 7.44
C LYS A 134 -4.38 -16.93 8.56
N HIS A 135 -4.26 -15.63 8.87
CA HIS A 135 -3.36 -15.15 9.91
C HIS A 135 -4.04 -14.99 11.27
N GLY A 136 -5.31 -15.33 11.39
CA GLY A 136 -6.02 -15.30 12.68
C GLY A 136 -6.43 -13.92 13.16
N TYR A 137 -6.42 -12.91 12.29
CA TYR A 137 -6.75 -11.53 12.68
C TYR A 137 -8.24 -11.23 12.66
N VAL A 138 -9.03 -12.01 11.92
CA VAL A 138 -10.48 -11.90 11.91
C VAL A 138 -11.10 -13.27 12.00
N ARG A 139 -12.29 -13.31 12.58
CA ARG A 139 -13.12 -14.50 12.57
C ARG A 139 -13.99 -14.49 11.32
N LYS A 140 -14.16 -15.67 10.77
CA LYS A 140 -15.00 -15.87 9.63
C LYS A 140 -16.48 -15.60 9.96
#